data_3505db538f20c5b6fb557cba109690b5
#
_entry.id   3505db538f20c5b6fb557cba109690b5
#
_cell.length_a   1.000
_cell.length_b   1.000
_cell.length_c   1.000
_cell.angle_alpha   90.00
_cell.angle_beta   90.00
_cell.angle_gamma   90.00
#
_symmetry.space_group_name_H-M   'P 1'
#
loop_
_entity.id
_entity.type
_entity.pdbx_description
1 polymer ?
#
loop_
_entity_poly.entity_id
_entity_poly.type
_entity_poly.pdbx_seq_one_letter_code
_entity_poly.pdbx_strand_id
1 'polypeptide(L)'
;MPRIAAILVLWLFRLVARALLCSACLLLPTLHAAGPLRVHPTNPRYFTDGTTNPDGTLRAVYLTGSHTWTNLVDMGKGDPPKPFDYEAYLDFLDRHHHNFFRLWREEQVLFLDERFVVTPHPCLRTGPGMALDGKPKFDLTKFDEGYFARLRSRVQAAGKRGIYAGVMLFDGWVLQQKQNWWPDHPFHPDNNVNGINGDANGDGRATEVHTLDVSAVTQVQEAYVRRVIDAVGDLDNVLWDISNEAGSYSTAWQYHFIRFIKAEEARRPKQHPVGMTFQYSPGSKQRGTNQTLFDSPADWISPNSGISGSYSYKTNPPPADGRKVIILDTDHLGGIWGTPEWVWKSFTRGLNPIFMDPYDNQIIGGAPPESWEAVRVSLGHARQLADRVNLAAMMPQEKLASTGYCLAERGTSYVIFSPAGGDLEVDLSGTDTKLEVEWLAVPGGQITPASPVAGGMKQSFRAPFQGAAVLFLHKHSAAAAKSAH
;
A
#
# COMPACT_ATOMS: atom_id res chain seq x y z
N MET A 1 74.64 -20.25 -10.70
CA MET A 1 73.54 -19.77 -11.55
C MET A 1 72.18 -20.49 -11.43
N PRO A 2 71.90 -21.42 -10.49
CA PRO A 2 70.56 -22.01 -10.38
C PRO A 2 69.58 -21.27 -9.41
N ARG A 3 70.03 -20.27 -8.62
CA ARG A 3 69.15 -19.57 -7.67
C ARG A 3 68.33 -18.42 -8.26
N ILE A 4 68.71 -17.89 -9.40
CA ILE A 4 67.99 -16.75 -10.03
C ILE A 4 66.78 -17.23 -10.83
N ALA A 5 66.82 -18.43 -11.40
CA ALA A 5 65.73 -19.02 -12.17
C ALA A 5 64.50 -19.38 -11.29
N ALA A 6 64.71 -19.81 -10.04
CA ALA A 6 63.63 -20.17 -9.09
C ALA A 6 62.86 -18.95 -8.60
N ILE A 7 63.53 -17.78 -8.45
CA ILE A 7 62.90 -16.53 -7.99
C ILE A 7 62.01 -15.93 -9.11
N LEU A 8 62.41 -16.00 -10.36
CA LEU A 8 61.60 -15.52 -11.51
C LEU A 8 60.34 -16.35 -11.72
N VAL A 9 60.39 -17.66 -11.53
CA VAL A 9 59.22 -18.56 -11.69
C VAL A 9 58.20 -18.28 -10.55
N LEU A 10 58.64 -18.05 -9.33
CA LEU A 10 57.72 -17.69 -8.20
C LEU A 10 57.07 -16.31 -8.39
N TRP A 11 57.79 -15.35 -9.01
CA TRP A 11 57.22 -14.03 -9.31
C TRP A 11 56.19 -14.08 -10.45
N LEU A 12 56.42 -14.86 -11.49
CA LEU A 12 55.44 -15.09 -12.57
C LEU A 12 54.18 -15.80 -12.05
N PHE A 13 54.31 -16.80 -11.18
CA PHE A 13 53.13 -17.46 -10.57
C PHE A 13 52.31 -16.52 -9.67
N ARG A 14 52.95 -15.61 -8.94
CA ARG A 14 52.24 -14.61 -8.14
C ARG A 14 51.54 -13.52 -8.99
N LEU A 15 52.11 -13.17 -10.15
CA LEU A 15 51.49 -12.22 -11.07
C LEU A 15 50.29 -12.85 -11.80
N VAL A 16 50.39 -14.09 -12.25
CA VAL A 16 49.29 -14.83 -12.89
C VAL A 16 48.16 -15.12 -11.89
N ALA A 17 48.46 -15.49 -10.62
CA ALA A 17 47.49 -15.71 -9.60
C ALA A 17 46.77 -14.41 -9.21
N ARG A 18 47.45 -13.24 -9.19
CA ARG A 18 46.81 -11.93 -8.96
C ARG A 18 45.97 -11.47 -10.16
N ALA A 19 46.35 -11.76 -11.38
CA ALA A 19 45.57 -11.46 -12.58
C ALA A 19 44.31 -12.33 -12.67
N LEU A 20 44.35 -13.59 -12.25
CA LEU A 20 43.20 -14.50 -12.20
C LEU A 20 42.23 -14.12 -11.03
N LEU A 21 42.75 -13.64 -9.91
CA LEU A 21 41.90 -13.11 -8.82
C LEU A 21 41.21 -11.78 -9.19
N CYS A 22 41.84 -10.90 -9.99
CA CYS A 22 41.20 -9.69 -10.50
C CYS A 22 40.17 -9.98 -11.63
N SER A 23 40.34 -11.03 -12.42
CA SER A 23 39.36 -11.39 -13.45
C SER A 23 38.14 -12.13 -12.92
N ALA A 24 38.23 -12.76 -11.73
CA ALA A 24 37.08 -13.38 -11.05
C ALA A 24 36.17 -12.37 -10.35
N CYS A 25 36.60 -11.11 -10.15
CA CYS A 25 35.76 -10.04 -9.58
C CYS A 25 34.82 -9.33 -10.57
N LEU A 26 34.78 -9.73 -11.84
CA LEU A 26 34.02 -9.01 -12.88
C LEU A 26 32.74 -9.71 -13.34
N LEU A 27 32.28 -10.75 -12.64
CA LEU A 27 31.00 -11.43 -12.94
C LEU A 27 30.18 -11.72 -11.67
N LEU A 28 30.25 -10.84 -10.68
CA LEU A 28 29.14 -10.80 -9.71
C LEU A 28 27.97 -10.18 -10.44
N PRO A 29 26.79 -10.86 -10.52
CA PRO A 29 25.59 -10.19 -10.97
C PRO A 29 25.44 -8.94 -10.11
N THR A 30 25.33 -7.78 -10.72
CA THR A 30 24.95 -6.56 -10.03
C THR A 30 23.57 -6.84 -9.44
N LEU A 31 23.52 -7.25 -8.17
CA LEU A 31 22.30 -7.16 -7.39
C LEU A 31 21.90 -5.69 -7.47
N HIS A 32 20.89 -5.39 -8.29
CA HIS A 32 20.32 -4.08 -8.31
C HIS A 32 19.82 -3.84 -6.88
N ALA A 33 20.37 -2.83 -6.23
CA ALA A 33 19.87 -2.42 -4.93
C ALA A 33 18.38 -2.08 -5.06
N ALA A 34 17.57 -2.51 -4.11
CA ALA A 34 16.19 -2.08 -4.02
C ALA A 34 16.14 -0.55 -4.05
N GLY A 35 15.17 0.01 -4.78
CA GLY A 35 14.93 1.44 -4.88
C GLY A 35 13.46 1.77 -4.63
N PRO A 36 13.05 3.03 -4.82
CA PRO A 36 11.65 3.40 -4.75
C PRO A 36 10.80 2.53 -5.65
N LEU A 37 9.58 2.24 -5.21
CA LEU A 37 8.63 1.53 -6.04
C LEU A 37 8.33 2.32 -7.33
N ARG A 38 8.15 1.61 -8.41
CA ARG A 38 7.63 2.15 -9.68
C ARG A 38 6.67 1.14 -10.28
N VAL A 39 5.73 1.60 -11.09
CA VAL A 39 4.80 0.71 -11.79
C VAL A 39 5.60 -0.30 -12.60
N HIS A 40 5.27 -1.59 -12.46
CA HIS A 40 6.00 -2.66 -13.13
C HIS A 40 5.78 -2.59 -14.66
N PRO A 41 6.84 -2.52 -15.48
CA PRO A 41 6.72 -2.20 -16.90
C PRO A 41 6.00 -3.27 -17.73
N THR A 42 6.06 -4.54 -17.33
CA THR A 42 5.43 -5.65 -18.06
C THR A 42 4.13 -6.12 -17.43
N ASN A 43 3.91 -5.86 -16.14
CA ASN A 43 2.65 -6.17 -15.46
C ASN A 43 2.22 -5.01 -14.55
N PRO A 44 1.62 -3.95 -15.10
CA PRO A 44 1.29 -2.74 -14.35
C PRO A 44 0.13 -2.89 -13.35
N ARG A 45 -0.22 -4.11 -12.95
CA ARG A 45 -1.07 -4.42 -11.79
C ARG A 45 -0.31 -4.31 -10.48
N TYR A 46 1.02 -4.35 -10.56
CA TYR A 46 1.94 -4.36 -9.43
C TYR A 46 2.99 -3.27 -9.57
N PHE A 47 3.73 -3.06 -8.51
CA PHE A 47 4.96 -2.27 -8.52
C PHE A 47 6.18 -3.18 -8.68
N THR A 48 7.34 -2.57 -8.88
CA THR A 48 8.66 -3.18 -8.74
C THR A 48 9.58 -2.24 -7.96
N ASP A 49 10.44 -2.79 -7.13
CA ASP A 49 11.54 -2.09 -6.44
C ASP A 49 12.86 -2.11 -7.25
N GLY A 50 12.83 -2.68 -8.45
CA GLY A 50 13.99 -2.86 -9.31
C GLY A 50 14.77 -4.13 -9.05
N THR A 51 14.45 -4.91 -8.04
CA THR A 51 15.06 -6.24 -7.83
C THR A 51 14.59 -7.25 -8.87
N THR A 52 15.30 -8.35 -9.01
CA THR A 52 15.02 -9.39 -10.00
C THR A 52 14.67 -10.72 -9.34
N ASN A 53 13.86 -11.51 -10.02
CA ASN A 53 13.61 -12.91 -9.73
C ASN A 53 14.86 -13.75 -10.06
N PRO A 54 14.96 -15.01 -9.61
CA PRO A 54 16.09 -15.91 -9.92
C PRO A 54 16.31 -16.14 -11.43
N ASP A 55 15.28 -15.95 -12.26
CA ASP A 55 15.34 -16.05 -13.73
C ASP A 55 15.83 -14.75 -14.40
N GLY A 56 16.16 -13.71 -13.63
CA GLY A 56 16.64 -12.41 -14.12
C GLY A 56 15.51 -11.44 -14.52
N THR A 57 14.25 -11.83 -14.50
CA THR A 57 13.13 -10.93 -14.76
C THR A 57 12.91 -9.97 -13.59
N LEU A 58 12.37 -8.76 -13.86
CA LEU A 58 12.01 -7.83 -12.77
C LEU A 58 10.98 -8.46 -11.84
N ARG A 59 11.22 -8.32 -10.53
CA ARG A 59 10.30 -8.79 -9.50
C ARG A 59 9.11 -7.84 -9.38
N ALA A 60 7.90 -8.40 -9.34
CA ALA A 60 6.71 -7.66 -8.96
C ALA A 60 6.55 -7.68 -7.44
N VAL A 61 6.24 -6.52 -6.86
CA VAL A 61 5.98 -6.35 -5.42
C VAL A 61 4.47 -6.35 -5.19
N TYR A 62 4.00 -7.31 -4.41
CA TYR A 62 2.62 -7.37 -3.94
C TYR A 62 2.50 -6.58 -2.63
N LEU A 63 1.59 -5.60 -2.59
CA LEU A 63 1.36 -4.78 -1.40
C LEU A 63 0.08 -5.23 -0.68
N THR A 64 0.18 -5.47 0.62
CA THR A 64 -0.96 -5.81 1.46
C THR A 64 -0.69 -5.52 2.93
N GLY A 65 -1.74 -5.26 3.70
CA GLY A 65 -1.58 -5.03 5.13
C GLY A 65 -2.76 -4.30 5.76
N SER A 66 -2.52 -3.83 6.98
CA SER A 66 -3.51 -3.13 7.81
C SER A 66 -3.04 -1.71 8.11
N HIS A 67 -3.97 -0.75 8.15
CA HIS A 67 -3.70 0.63 8.59
C HIS A 67 -4.70 1.09 9.64
N THR A 68 -4.30 2.05 10.47
CA THR A 68 -5.11 2.61 11.57
C THR A 68 -4.88 4.11 11.72
N TRP A 69 -5.82 4.82 12.31
CA TRP A 69 -5.89 6.30 12.31
C TRP A 69 -4.77 7.00 13.10
N THR A 70 -4.17 6.35 14.07
CA THR A 70 -3.20 6.97 14.99
C THR A 70 -1.74 6.70 14.62
N ASN A 71 -1.50 6.14 13.45
CA ASN A 71 -0.14 5.68 13.12
C ASN A 71 0.85 6.79 12.70
N LEU A 72 0.40 8.04 12.51
CA LEU A 72 1.28 9.21 12.39
C LEU A 72 1.14 10.17 13.58
N VAL A 73 -0.08 10.40 14.05
CA VAL A 73 -0.39 11.36 15.13
C VAL A 73 -0.85 10.61 16.38
N ASP A 74 -0.79 11.27 17.53
CA ASP A 74 -1.43 10.76 18.74
C ASP A 74 -2.84 11.32 18.82
N MET A 75 -3.80 10.51 19.23
CA MET A 75 -5.21 10.86 19.28
C MET A 75 -5.87 10.28 20.54
N GLY A 76 -6.70 11.07 21.22
CA GLY A 76 -7.41 10.61 22.42
C GLY A 76 -8.04 11.71 23.25
N LYS A 77 -8.66 11.34 24.38
CA LYS A 77 -9.37 12.27 25.28
C LYS A 77 -8.43 13.12 26.15
N GLY A 78 -7.19 12.70 26.34
CA GLY A 78 -6.20 13.47 27.10
C GLY A 78 -5.64 14.65 26.30
N ASP A 79 -5.13 15.69 26.99
CA ASP A 79 -4.40 16.80 26.38
C ASP A 79 -3.05 17.02 27.09
N PRO A 80 -1.92 16.53 26.56
CA PRO A 80 -1.82 15.76 25.33
C PRO A 80 -2.44 14.35 25.43
N PRO A 81 -2.85 13.75 24.30
CA PRO A 81 -3.31 12.36 24.29
C PRO A 81 -2.17 11.39 24.58
N LYS A 82 -2.52 10.15 24.96
CA LYS A 82 -1.53 9.08 25.14
C LYS A 82 -0.77 8.85 23.84
N PRO A 83 0.57 8.81 23.85
CA PRO A 83 1.35 8.48 22.66
C PRO A 83 0.98 7.13 22.07
N PHE A 84 0.84 7.07 20.75
CA PHE A 84 0.63 5.82 20.02
C PHE A 84 1.89 4.95 20.06
N ASP A 85 1.74 3.69 20.45
CA ASP A 85 2.83 2.71 20.47
C ASP A 85 3.12 2.20 19.05
N TYR A 86 3.93 2.98 18.33
CA TYR A 86 4.24 2.71 16.93
C TYR A 86 5.10 1.46 16.73
N GLU A 87 6.00 1.15 17.66
CA GLU A 87 6.83 -0.06 17.57
C GLU A 87 5.97 -1.33 17.75
N ALA A 88 5.06 -1.32 18.74
CA ALA A 88 4.10 -2.43 18.90
C ALA A 88 3.19 -2.60 17.68
N TYR A 89 2.83 -1.49 17.00
CA TYR A 89 2.09 -1.55 15.75
C TYR A 89 2.92 -2.15 14.61
N LEU A 90 4.19 -1.80 14.46
CA LEU A 90 5.07 -2.44 13.48
C LEU A 90 5.29 -3.92 13.79
N ASP A 91 5.43 -4.31 15.05
CA ASP A 91 5.50 -5.72 15.48
C ASP A 91 4.22 -6.49 15.12
N PHE A 92 3.07 -5.82 15.23
CA PHE A 92 1.79 -6.39 14.79
C PHE A 92 1.78 -6.62 13.27
N LEU A 93 2.23 -5.67 12.45
CA LEU A 93 2.32 -5.82 10.99
C LEU A 93 3.27 -6.97 10.60
N ASP A 94 4.43 -7.05 11.25
CA ASP A 94 5.40 -8.13 11.02
C ASP A 94 4.83 -9.51 11.33
N ARG A 95 4.17 -9.68 12.48
CA ARG A 95 3.54 -10.96 12.88
C ARG A 95 2.49 -11.43 11.88
N HIS A 96 1.81 -10.50 11.22
CA HIS A 96 0.82 -10.81 10.20
C HIS A 96 1.40 -10.83 8.78
N HIS A 97 2.71 -10.69 8.62
CA HIS A 97 3.40 -10.63 7.32
C HIS A 97 2.88 -9.51 6.41
N HIS A 98 2.45 -8.40 6.98
CA HIS A 98 2.03 -7.22 6.24
C HIS A 98 3.23 -6.41 5.77
N ASN A 99 3.16 -5.83 4.57
CA ASN A 99 4.25 -5.03 4.01
C ASN A 99 3.81 -3.65 3.52
N PHE A 100 2.59 -3.24 3.81
CA PHE A 100 2.10 -1.92 3.43
C PHE A 100 1.06 -1.43 4.43
N PHE A 101 1.08 -0.12 4.70
CA PHE A 101 0.02 0.58 5.42
C PHE A 101 -0.09 2.03 4.92
N ARG A 102 -1.26 2.66 5.11
CA ARG A 102 -1.45 4.10 4.96
C ARG A 102 -1.05 4.80 6.25
N LEU A 103 -0.21 5.83 6.15
CA LEU A 103 0.25 6.64 7.28
C LEU A 103 -0.66 7.86 7.39
N TRP A 104 -1.55 7.82 8.39
CA TRP A 104 -2.67 8.75 8.51
C TRP A 104 -2.28 10.12 9.03
N ARG A 105 -2.65 11.14 8.27
CA ARG A 105 -2.68 12.53 8.71
C ARG A 105 -4.10 12.94 9.03
N GLU A 106 -4.30 13.55 10.20
CA GLU A 106 -5.51 14.28 10.54
C GLU A 106 -5.28 15.79 10.38
N GLU A 107 -6.21 16.49 9.75
CA GLU A 107 -6.09 17.94 9.53
C GLU A 107 -6.65 18.75 10.69
N GLN A 108 -7.70 18.25 11.36
CA GLN A 108 -8.35 18.89 12.50
C GLN A 108 -7.55 18.74 13.79
N VAL A 109 -7.74 19.70 14.71
CA VAL A 109 -7.15 19.63 16.06
C VAL A 109 -7.97 18.79 17.02
N LEU A 110 -9.24 18.54 16.68
CA LEU A 110 -10.15 17.66 17.39
C LEU A 110 -10.86 16.72 16.40
N PHE A 111 -11.00 15.47 16.77
CA PHE A 111 -11.53 14.44 15.89
C PHE A 111 -12.77 13.77 16.49
N LEU A 112 -13.78 13.52 15.67
CA LEU A 112 -15.07 12.94 15.98
C LEU A 112 -15.91 13.76 16.99
N ASP A 113 -17.12 13.30 17.25
CA ASP A 113 -18.03 13.88 18.25
C ASP A 113 -17.48 13.75 19.68
N GLU A 114 -16.62 12.76 19.93
CA GLU A 114 -15.88 12.55 21.17
C GLU A 114 -14.82 13.63 21.44
N ARG A 115 -14.52 14.46 20.44
CA ARG A 115 -13.53 15.54 20.48
C ARG A 115 -12.16 15.06 20.96
N PHE A 116 -11.68 13.98 20.37
CA PHE A 116 -10.33 13.48 20.61
C PHE A 116 -9.30 14.53 20.18
N VAL A 117 -8.42 14.88 21.09
CA VAL A 117 -7.28 15.78 20.78
C VAL A 117 -6.35 15.08 19.80
N VAL A 118 -5.96 15.79 18.75
CA VAL A 118 -5.02 15.31 17.72
C VAL A 118 -3.71 16.11 17.83
N THR A 119 -2.57 15.43 17.87
CA THR A 119 -1.25 16.06 17.94
C THR A 119 -0.15 15.09 17.46
N PRO A 120 0.99 15.59 16.93
CA PRO A 120 1.31 16.97 16.55
C PRO A 120 0.67 17.39 15.24
N HIS A 121 0.71 18.71 14.94
CA HIS A 121 0.34 19.29 13.66
C HIS A 121 1.56 19.77 12.90
N PRO A 122 1.50 19.88 11.55
CA PRO A 122 2.65 20.29 10.75
C PRO A 122 3.06 21.77 10.90
N CYS A 123 2.16 22.62 11.43
CA CYS A 123 2.42 24.05 11.63
C CYS A 123 2.55 24.38 13.13
N LEU A 124 3.42 25.38 13.43
CA LEU A 124 3.62 25.83 14.80
C LEU A 124 2.45 26.68 15.30
N ARG A 125 2.16 26.57 16.61
CA ARG A 125 1.25 27.46 17.34
C ARG A 125 2.07 28.59 17.98
N THR A 126 2.10 29.76 17.36
CA THR A 126 2.94 30.88 17.80
C THR A 126 2.14 31.98 18.50
N GLY A 127 0.80 32.04 18.32
CA GLY A 127 0.04 33.25 18.63
C GLY A 127 0.54 34.44 17.78
N PRO A 128 0.18 35.67 18.06
CA PRO A 128 -0.64 36.11 19.21
C PRO A 128 -2.10 35.68 19.10
N GLY A 129 -2.76 35.66 20.25
CA GLY A 129 -4.17 35.29 20.40
C GLY A 129 -4.38 33.78 20.48
N MET A 130 -5.61 33.41 20.82
CA MET A 130 -6.04 32.04 21.04
C MET A 130 -6.92 31.58 19.88
N ALA A 131 -6.73 30.35 19.46
CA ALA A 131 -7.58 29.62 18.55
C ALA A 131 -8.88 29.17 19.24
N LEU A 132 -9.83 28.64 18.49
CA LEU A 132 -11.15 28.21 19.02
C LEU A 132 -11.05 27.02 19.98
N ASP A 133 -9.96 26.24 19.92
CA ASP A 133 -9.65 25.18 20.87
C ASP A 133 -8.98 25.67 22.17
N GLY A 134 -8.82 26.98 22.35
CA GLY A 134 -8.23 27.59 23.55
C GLY A 134 -6.70 27.53 23.59
N LYS A 135 -6.02 27.11 22.54
CA LYS A 135 -4.56 27.10 22.41
C LYS A 135 -4.06 28.28 21.57
N PRO A 136 -2.76 28.62 21.56
CA PRO A 136 -2.25 29.68 20.69
C PRO A 136 -2.60 29.41 19.22
N LYS A 137 -2.89 30.47 18.47
CA LYS A 137 -3.16 30.38 17.02
C LYS A 137 -1.98 29.80 16.26
N PHE A 138 -2.27 29.08 15.16
CA PHE A 138 -1.26 28.58 14.24
C PHE A 138 -0.63 29.71 13.43
N ASP A 139 0.65 29.60 13.14
CA ASP A 139 1.30 30.27 12.05
C ASP A 139 1.48 29.27 10.90
N LEU A 140 0.62 29.35 9.90
CA LEU A 140 0.59 28.42 8.78
C LEU A 140 1.80 28.51 7.84
N THR A 141 2.68 29.52 8.06
CA THR A 141 3.94 29.71 7.34
C THR A 141 5.15 29.13 8.07
N LYS A 142 4.96 28.66 9.32
CA LYS A 142 6.03 28.10 10.13
C LYS A 142 5.77 26.64 10.47
N PHE A 143 6.66 25.79 10.05
CA PHE A 143 6.55 24.36 10.28
C PHE A 143 7.03 23.92 11.66
N ASP A 144 6.38 22.90 12.21
CA ASP A 144 6.82 22.19 13.41
C ASP A 144 7.81 21.08 13.02
N GLU A 145 9.09 21.32 13.25
CA GLU A 145 10.14 20.34 12.91
C GLU A 145 9.98 19.02 13.68
N GLY A 146 9.33 19.02 14.84
CA GLY A 146 9.00 17.80 15.59
C GLY A 146 8.04 16.89 14.84
N TYR A 147 7.05 17.48 14.15
CA TYR A 147 6.13 16.73 13.29
C TYR A 147 6.89 16.02 12.16
N PHE A 148 7.76 16.73 11.45
CA PHE A 148 8.50 16.15 10.32
C PHE A 148 9.58 15.16 10.76
N ALA A 149 10.20 15.37 11.92
CA ALA A 149 11.09 14.39 12.52
C ALA A 149 10.36 13.10 12.89
N ARG A 150 9.14 13.19 13.43
CA ARG A 150 8.26 12.04 13.72
C ARG A 150 7.88 11.31 12.42
N LEU A 151 7.43 12.03 11.40
CA LEU A 151 7.10 11.47 10.08
C LEU A 151 8.29 10.67 9.54
N ARG A 152 9.46 11.27 9.49
CA ARG A 152 10.70 10.60 9.02
C ARG A 152 11.04 9.37 9.84
N SER A 153 11.02 9.49 11.15
CA SER A 153 11.32 8.37 12.07
C SER A 153 10.39 7.18 11.84
N ARG A 154 9.09 7.42 11.67
CA ARG A 154 8.09 6.36 11.44
C ARG A 154 8.27 5.68 10.08
N VAL A 155 8.48 6.45 9.00
CA VAL A 155 8.74 5.89 7.67
C VAL A 155 10.04 5.09 7.67
N GLN A 156 11.11 5.59 8.31
CA GLN A 156 12.38 4.86 8.44
C GLN A 156 12.24 3.56 9.24
N ALA A 157 11.49 3.57 10.35
CA ALA A 157 11.27 2.37 11.16
C ALA A 157 10.50 1.30 10.38
N ALA A 158 9.47 1.69 9.63
CA ALA A 158 8.76 0.80 8.71
C ALA A 158 9.69 0.22 7.63
N GLY A 159 10.51 1.07 7.00
CA GLY A 159 11.46 0.65 5.95
C GLY A 159 12.50 -0.35 6.43
N LYS A 160 12.98 -0.23 7.68
CA LYS A 160 13.90 -1.23 8.29
C LYS A 160 13.28 -2.62 8.42
N ARG A 161 11.95 -2.73 8.42
CA ARG A 161 11.18 -3.98 8.46
C ARG A 161 10.68 -4.40 7.07
N GLY A 162 11.08 -3.72 6.00
CA GLY A 162 10.62 -4.00 4.63
C GLY A 162 9.15 -3.63 4.40
N ILE A 163 8.62 -2.68 5.20
CA ILE A 163 7.25 -2.22 5.11
C ILE A 163 7.21 -0.88 4.37
N TYR A 164 6.35 -0.78 3.37
CA TYR A 164 6.10 0.45 2.61
C TYR A 164 5.02 1.30 3.29
N ALA A 165 5.18 2.62 3.24
CA ALA A 165 4.26 3.59 3.83
C ALA A 165 3.60 4.45 2.73
N GLY A 166 2.27 4.38 2.62
CA GLY A 166 1.46 5.32 1.87
C GLY A 166 1.28 6.59 2.68
N VAL A 167 2.14 7.59 2.45
CA VAL A 167 2.11 8.85 3.20
C VAL A 167 0.92 9.69 2.74
N MET A 168 -0.12 9.70 3.55
CA MET A 168 -1.31 10.50 3.32
C MET A 168 -0.99 11.97 3.56
N LEU A 169 -1.25 12.82 2.57
CA LEU A 169 -0.93 14.25 2.62
C LEU A 169 -2.08 15.08 3.18
N PHE A 170 -3.33 14.68 2.90
CA PHE A 170 -4.53 15.40 3.30
C PHE A 170 -5.63 14.44 3.72
N ASP A 171 -6.57 14.93 4.56
CA ASP A 171 -7.78 14.19 4.93
C ASP A 171 -9.02 15.04 4.64
N GLY A 172 -9.79 14.64 3.63
CA GLY A 172 -11.02 15.34 3.23
C GLY A 172 -12.27 14.83 3.94
N TRP A 173 -12.18 13.69 4.64
CA TRP A 173 -13.35 13.03 5.21
C TRP A 173 -14.10 13.93 6.22
N VAL A 174 -13.38 14.58 7.11
CA VAL A 174 -13.99 15.35 8.19
C VAL A 174 -14.78 16.55 7.66
N LEU A 175 -14.23 17.36 6.77
CA LEU A 175 -14.90 18.57 6.27
C LEU A 175 -16.17 18.27 5.48
N GLN A 176 -16.28 17.12 4.83
CA GLN A 176 -17.48 16.76 4.08
C GLN A 176 -18.56 16.08 4.91
N GLN A 177 -18.23 15.53 6.09
CA GLN A 177 -19.18 14.78 6.92
C GLN A 177 -20.14 15.68 7.68
N LYS A 178 -19.60 16.70 8.38
CA LYS A 178 -20.39 17.54 9.28
C LYS A 178 -19.92 19.00 9.25
N GLN A 179 -20.87 19.92 9.13
CA GLN A 179 -20.61 21.36 9.11
C GLN A 179 -19.95 21.88 10.39
N ASN A 180 -20.23 21.27 11.54
CA ASN A 180 -19.76 21.75 12.83
C ASN A 180 -18.31 21.36 13.18
N TRP A 181 -17.57 20.74 12.28
CA TRP A 181 -16.15 20.41 12.48
C TRP A 181 -15.20 21.42 11.85
N TRP A 182 -15.72 22.35 11.03
CA TRP A 182 -14.93 23.45 10.48
C TRP A 182 -14.21 24.31 11.55
N PRO A 183 -14.81 24.64 12.71
CA PRO A 183 -14.11 25.39 13.76
C PRO A 183 -12.84 24.72 14.30
N ASP A 184 -12.66 23.43 14.10
CA ASP A 184 -11.49 22.69 14.58
C ASP A 184 -10.36 22.63 13.54
N HIS A 185 -10.54 23.27 12.36
CA HIS A 185 -9.55 23.22 11.29
C HIS A 185 -8.55 24.40 11.36
N PRO A 186 -7.23 24.18 11.14
CA PRO A 186 -6.21 25.26 11.15
C PRO A 186 -6.48 26.39 10.14
N PHE A 187 -7.15 26.12 9.02
CA PHE A 187 -7.53 27.12 8.03
C PHE A 187 -8.78 27.92 8.40
N HIS A 188 -9.39 27.67 9.56
CA HIS A 188 -10.40 28.61 10.11
C HIS A 188 -9.73 29.92 10.47
N PRO A 189 -10.30 31.09 10.10
CA PRO A 189 -9.63 32.39 10.27
C PRO A 189 -9.34 32.73 11.74
N ASP A 190 -10.13 32.21 12.68
CA ASP A 190 -9.90 32.38 14.12
C ASP A 190 -8.81 31.45 14.66
N ASN A 191 -8.37 30.44 13.92
CA ASN A 191 -7.36 29.48 14.37
C ASN A 191 -5.94 29.79 13.88
N ASN A 192 -5.76 30.74 12.95
CA ASN A 192 -4.43 31.11 12.44
C ASN A 192 -4.15 32.61 12.55
N VAL A 193 -2.89 32.98 12.61
CA VAL A 193 -2.43 34.38 12.65
C VAL A 193 -2.32 35.01 11.26
N ASN A 194 -2.41 34.20 10.20
CA ASN A 194 -2.19 34.62 8.81
C ASN A 194 -3.44 35.22 8.17
N GLY A 195 -4.61 35.15 8.86
CA GLY A 195 -5.89 35.62 8.32
C GLY A 195 -6.39 34.78 7.13
N ILE A 196 -5.88 33.56 6.97
CA ILE A 196 -6.31 32.65 5.90
C ILE A 196 -7.67 32.04 6.31
N ASN A 197 -8.65 32.13 5.40
CA ASN A 197 -9.96 31.53 5.56
C ASN A 197 -10.19 30.50 4.45
N GLY A 198 -10.35 29.24 4.84
CA GLY A 198 -10.63 28.12 3.92
C GLY A 198 -12.09 28.01 3.51
N ASP A 199 -13.00 28.73 4.18
CA ASP A 199 -14.44 28.81 3.87
C ASP A 199 -14.72 30.11 3.12
N ALA A 200 -14.38 30.13 1.84
CA ALA A 200 -14.46 31.36 1.02
C ALA A 200 -15.90 31.76 0.69
N ASN A 201 -16.81 30.79 0.62
CA ASN A 201 -18.22 31.03 0.32
C ASN A 201 -19.06 31.34 1.59
N GLY A 202 -18.50 31.10 2.79
CA GLY A 202 -19.13 31.37 4.09
C GLY A 202 -20.26 30.42 4.44
N ASP A 203 -20.29 29.19 3.88
CA ASP A 203 -21.35 28.23 4.13
C ASP A 203 -21.11 27.35 5.40
N GLY A 204 -19.96 27.52 6.05
CA GLY A 204 -19.56 26.81 7.26
C GLY A 204 -19.09 25.37 7.01
N ARG A 205 -18.86 24.98 5.75
CA ARG A 205 -18.38 23.64 5.36
C ARG A 205 -16.91 23.60 5.03
N ALA A 206 -16.39 24.72 4.48
CA ALA A 206 -15.01 24.87 4.06
C ALA A 206 -14.49 23.78 3.10
N THR A 207 -15.36 23.25 2.25
CA THR A 207 -14.95 22.28 1.22
C THR A 207 -13.94 22.88 0.25
N GLU A 208 -13.84 24.19 0.15
CA GLU A 208 -12.86 24.94 -0.65
C GLU A 208 -11.43 24.73 -0.20
N VAL A 209 -11.19 24.26 1.02
CA VAL A 209 -9.86 23.81 1.48
C VAL A 209 -9.28 22.76 0.51
N HIS A 210 -10.12 21.90 -0.06
CA HIS A 210 -9.72 20.87 -1.01
C HIS A 210 -10.14 21.21 -2.45
N THR A 211 -10.08 22.50 -2.80
CA THR A 211 -10.21 23.01 -4.17
C THR A 211 -9.04 23.95 -4.52
N LEU A 212 -9.03 24.49 -5.72
CA LEU A 212 -8.05 25.52 -6.15
C LEU A 212 -8.60 26.95 -6.04
N ASP A 213 -9.79 27.11 -5.43
CA ASP A 213 -10.50 28.40 -5.41
C ASP A 213 -9.89 29.39 -4.42
N VAL A 214 -9.23 28.91 -3.35
CA VAL A 214 -8.56 29.73 -2.34
C VAL A 214 -7.05 29.63 -2.51
N SER A 215 -6.46 30.53 -3.29
CA SER A 215 -5.03 30.47 -3.63
C SER A 215 -4.10 30.51 -2.41
N ALA A 216 -4.48 31.23 -1.33
CA ALA A 216 -3.70 31.28 -0.11
C ALA A 216 -3.65 29.92 0.60
N VAL A 217 -4.76 29.15 0.59
CA VAL A 217 -4.80 27.77 1.10
C VAL A 217 -3.91 26.88 0.24
N THR A 218 -4.06 26.93 -1.09
CA THR A 218 -3.26 26.12 -2.01
C THR A 218 -1.75 26.36 -1.83
N GLN A 219 -1.32 27.63 -1.65
CA GLN A 219 0.09 27.95 -1.42
C GLN A 219 0.64 27.34 -0.12
N VAL A 220 -0.14 27.37 0.97
CA VAL A 220 0.26 26.72 2.24
C VAL A 220 0.33 25.21 2.05
N GLN A 221 -0.63 24.61 1.37
CA GLN A 221 -0.65 23.17 1.08
C GLN A 221 0.53 22.74 0.21
N GLU A 222 0.89 23.52 -0.82
CA GLU A 222 2.08 23.27 -1.65
C GLU A 222 3.38 23.35 -0.82
N ALA A 223 3.50 24.37 0.05
CA ALA A 223 4.65 24.50 0.95
C ALA A 223 4.74 23.29 1.90
N TYR A 224 3.62 22.85 2.45
CA TYR A 224 3.54 21.64 3.28
C TYR A 224 3.98 20.39 2.51
N VAL A 225 3.47 20.17 1.29
CA VAL A 225 3.83 19.01 0.46
C VAL A 225 5.33 19.01 0.15
N ARG A 226 5.91 20.17 -0.22
CA ARG A 226 7.38 20.29 -0.40
C ARG A 226 8.12 19.87 0.86
N ARG A 227 7.68 20.35 2.04
CA ARG A 227 8.32 20.03 3.31
C ARG A 227 8.23 18.54 3.67
N VAL A 228 7.09 17.88 3.33
CA VAL A 228 6.93 16.42 3.47
C VAL A 228 7.92 15.68 2.56
N ILE A 229 7.99 16.08 1.27
CA ILE A 229 8.95 15.51 0.31
C ILE A 229 10.40 15.70 0.81
N ASP A 230 10.74 16.88 1.37
CA ASP A 230 12.06 17.13 1.97
C ASP A 230 12.34 16.21 3.17
N ALA A 231 11.31 15.84 3.92
CA ALA A 231 11.46 15.00 5.09
C ALA A 231 11.68 13.52 4.77
N VAL A 232 11.02 12.98 3.73
CA VAL A 232 11.01 11.52 3.48
C VAL A 232 11.24 11.11 2.03
N GLY A 233 11.34 12.04 1.07
CA GLY A 233 11.50 11.73 -0.35
C GLY A 233 12.87 11.14 -0.75
N ASP A 234 13.79 10.95 0.21
CA ASP A 234 15.05 10.20 0.03
C ASP A 234 14.94 8.73 0.46
N LEU A 235 13.79 8.31 1.02
CA LEU A 235 13.55 6.94 1.50
C LEU A 235 12.89 6.10 0.41
N ASP A 236 13.24 4.84 0.27
CA ASP A 236 12.75 3.96 -0.80
C ASP A 236 11.34 3.39 -0.56
N ASN A 237 10.89 3.38 0.68
CA ASN A 237 9.64 2.75 1.09
C ASN A 237 8.44 3.72 1.16
N VAL A 238 8.46 4.81 0.40
CA VAL A 238 7.40 5.81 0.33
C VAL A 238 6.50 5.59 -0.88
N LEU A 239 5.19 5.75 -0.67
CA LEU A 239 4.19 6.03 -1.71
C LEU A 239 3.45 7.29 -1.28
N TRP A 240 3.12 8.16 -2.23
CA TRP A 240 2.31 9.35 -1.92
C TRP A 240 0.82 9.01 -2.04
N ASP A 241 0.04 9.41 -1.05
CA ASP A 241 -1.41 9.33 -1.02
C ASP A 241 -1.96 10.77 -0.90
N ILE A 242 -2.70 11.23 -1.91
CA ILE A 242 -3.09 12.65 -1.94
C ILE A 242 -4.04 12.98 -0.81
N SER A 243 -5.15 12.27 -0.70
CA SER A 243 -6.16 12.61 0.30
C SER A 243 -7.07 11.43 0.60
N ASN A 244 -7.45 11.28 1.88
CA ASN A 244 -8.53 10.40 2.25
C ASN A 244 -9.88 11.05 1.94
N GLU A 245 -10.71 10.38 1.17
CA GLU A 245 -12.14 10.63 0.96
C GLU A 245 -12.57 12.11 0.77
N ALA A 246 -11.72 12.96 0.18
CA ALA A 246 -12.17 14.29 -0.23
C ALA A 246 -13.25 14.17 -1.32
N GLY A 247 -14.31 15.00 -1.25
CA GLY A 247 -15.46 14.92 -2.16
C GLY A 247 -15.12 15.17 -3.64
N SER A 248 -16.09 14.95 -4.52
CA SER A 248 -15.89 15.11 -5.98
C SER A 248 -15.53 16.52 -6.43
N TYR A 249 -15.82 17.53 -5.60
CA TYR A 249 -15.38 18.92 -5.81
C TYR A 249 -13.84 19.03 -5.85
N SER A 250 -13.14 18.10 -5.22
CA SER A 250 -11.68 18.10 -5.09
C SER A 250 -10.93 17.56 -6.32
N THR A 251 -11.60 17.12 -7.38
CA THR A 251 -10.95 16.43 -8.52
C THR A 251 -9.80 17.25 -9.12
N ALA A 252 -10.03 18.53 -9.45
CA ALA A 252 -9.01 19.39 -10.04
C ALA A 252 -7.84 19.62 -9.08
N TRP A 253 -8.12 19.77 -7.79
CA TRP A 253 -7.17 19.95 -6.71
C TRP A 253 -6.31 18.69 -6.50
N GLN A 254 -6.90 17.48 -6.45
CA GLN A 254 -6.14 16.23 -6.35
C GLN A 254 -5.24 16.03 -7.58
N TYR A 255 -5.76 16.28 -8.79
CA TYR A 255 -4.97 16.19 -10.02
C TYR A 255 -3.82 17.22 -10.04
N HIS A 256 -4.03 18.43 -9.49
CA HIS A 256 -2.99 19.42 -9.30
C HIS A 256 -1.88 18.88 -8.40
N PHE A 257 -2.22 18.34 -7.20
CA PHE A 257 -1.20 17.85 -6.28
C PHE A 257 -0.47 16.60 -6.79
N ILE A 258 -1.13 15.71 -7.54
CA ILE A 258 -0.43 14.59 -8.20
C ILE A 258 0.64 15.12 -9.16
N ARG A 259 0.28 16.09 -10.02
CA ARG A 259 1.26 16.70 -10.97
C ARG A 259 2.34 17.49 -10.24
N PHE A 260 1.97 18.19 -9.20
CA PHE A 260 2.88 18.98 -8.38
C PHE A 260 3.96 18.10 -7.73
N ILE A 261 3.58 17.01 -7.09
CA ILE A 261 4.53 16.05 -6.48
C ILE A 261 5.45 15.47 -7.56
N LYS A 262 4.90 15.00 -8.68
CA LYS A 262 5.72 14.47 -9.79
C LYS A 262 6.70 15.50 -10.34
N ALA A 263 6.31 16.77 -10.43
CA ALA A 263 7.19 17.84 -10.87
C ALA A 263 8.29 18.19 -9.85
N GLU A 264 7.95 18.19 -8.55
CA GLU A 264 8.92 18.41 -7.47
C GLU A 264 9.93 17.25 -7.39
N GLU A 265 9.49 16.01 -7.50
CA GLU A 265 10.37 14.83 -7.45
C GLU A 265 11.18 14.63 -8.74
N ALA A 266 10.71 15.10 -9.90
CA ALA A 266 11.48 15.04 -11.15
C ALA A 266 12.85 15.74 -11.06
N ARG A 267 13.01 16.63 -10.09
CA ARG A 267 14.26 17.38 -9.82
C ARG A 267 15.11 16.70 -8.72
N ARG A 268 14.67 15.56 -8.19
CA ARG A 268 15.28 14.85 -7.06
C ARG A 268 15.82 13.49 -7.51
N PRO A 269 16.74 12.88 -6.77
CA PRO A 269 17.31 11.57 -7.12
C PRO A 269 16.29 10.44 -7.15
N LYS A 270 15.19 10.55 -6.35
CA LYS A 270 14.17 9.53 -6.23
C LYS A 270 12.79 10.07 -6.60
N GLN A 271 11.99 9.24 -7.26
CA GLN A 271 10.60 9.47 -7.58
C GLN A 271 9.77 8.34 -7.00
N HIS A 272 8.59 8.66 -6.46
CA HIS A 272 7.72 7.71 -5.80
C HIS A 272 6.34 7.65 -6.46
N PRO A 273 5.64 6.51 -6.39
CA PRO A 273 4.28 6.41 -6.92
C PRO A 273 3.33 7.34 -6.18
N VAL A 274 2.49 8.04 -6.94
CA VAL A 274 1.46 8.94 -6.40
C VAL A 274 0.10 8.30 -6.58
N GLY A 275 -0.70 8.26 -5.53
CA GLY A 275 -2.02 7.65 -5.49
C GLY A 275 -3.16 8.61 -5.33
N MET A 276 -4.34 8.14 -5.75
CA MET A 276 -5.61 8.82 -5.55
C MET A 276 -6.64 7.84 -5.00
N THR A 277 -7.32 8.22 -3.92
CA THR A 277 -8.37 7.40 -3.32
C THR A 277 -9.75 7.87 -3.75
N PHE A 278 -10.77 7.04 -3.49
CA PHE A 278 -12.14 7.33 -3.89
C PHE A 278 -12.66 8.62 -3.26
N GLN A 279 -13.34 9.43 -4.08
CA GLN A 279 -13.96 10.67 -3.64
C GLN A 279 -15.33 10.38 -3.03
N TYR A 280 -15.43 10.52 -1.73
CA TYR A 280 -16.64 10.24 -0.98
C TYR A 280 -17.30 11.53 -0.49
N SER A 281 -18.63 11.66 -0.65
CA SER A 281 -19.42 12.79 -0.16
C SER A 281 -20.77 12.29 0.33
N PRO A 282 -20.90 11.90 1.61
CA PRO A 282 -22.17 11.46 2.16
C PRO A 282 -23.20 12.59 2.11
N GLY A 283 -24.43 12.25 1.74
CA GLY A 283 -25.52 13.23 1.63
C GLY A 283 -25.47 14.18 0.43
N SER A 284 -24.35 14.24 -0.31
CA SER A 284 -24.23 15.02 -1.54
C SER A 284 -24.56 14.16 -2.76
N LYS A 285 -25.16 14.80 -3.78
CA LYS A 285 -25.35 14.16 -5.10
C LYS A 285 -24.04 14.08 -5.89
N GLN A 286 -22.98 14.72 -5.41
CA GLN A 286 -21.67 14.82 -6.05
C GLN A 286 -20.72 13.77 -5.48
N ARG A 287 -20.95 12.51 -5.79
CA ARG A 287 -19.95 11.47 -5.56
C ARG A 287 -18.99 11.41 -6.75
N GLY A 288 -17.71 11.24 -6.50
CA GLY A 288 -16.76 10.82 -7.52
C GLY A 288 -17.15 9.44 -8.08
N THR A 289 -16.55 9.07 -9.17
CA THR A 289 -16.72 7.75 -9.78
C THR A 289 -15.36 7.05 -9.81
N ASN A 290 -15.36 5.72 -9.91
CA ASN A 290 -14.12 5.01 -10.13
C ASN A 290 -13.44 5.44 -11.45
N GLN A 291 -14.20 5.90 -12.44
CA GLN A 291 -13.65 6.43 -13.70
C GLN A 291 -12.76 7.66 -13.44
N THR A 292 -13.14 8.55 -12.51
CA THR A 292 -12.30 9.71 -12.11
C THR A 292 -10.92 9.28 -11.64
N LEU A 293 -10.83 8.15 -10.92
CA LEU A 293 -9.55 7.58 -10.47
C LEU A 293 -8.74 7.04 -11.64
N PHE A 294 -9.37 6.30 -12.56
CA PHE A 294 -8.70 5.74 -13.73
C PHE A 294 -8.20 6.83 -14.69
N ASP A 295 -8.91 7.95 -14.80
CA ASP A 295 -8.54 9.11 -15.64
C ASP A 295 -7.49 10.02 -14.99
N SER A 296 -7.22 9.83 -13.69
CA SER A 296 -6.26 10.65 -12.94
C SER A 296 -4.82 10.46 -13.44
N PRO A 297 -3.91 11.43 -13.21
CA PRO A 297 -2.49 11.25 -13.45
C PRO A 297 -1.78 10.41 -12.38
N ALA A 298 -2.51 9.74 -11.46
CA ALA A 298 -1.97 8.89 -10.41
C ALA A 298 -1.38 7.58 -10.97
N ASP A 299 -0.43 7.01 -10.25
CA ASP A 299 0.19 5.72 -10.56
C ASP A 299 -0.59 4.56 -9.95
N TRP A 300 -1.21 4.79 -8.79
CA TRP A 300 -2.08 3.84 -8.11
C TRP A 300 -3.38 4.49 -7.67
N ILE A 301 -4.42 3.66 -7.50
CA ILE A 301 -5.75 4.11 -7.10
C ILE A 301 -6.36 3.18 -6.06
N SER A 302 -7.28 3.74 -5.25
CA SER A 302 -8.14 2.95 -4.37
C SER A 302 -9.61 3.23 -4.69
N PRO A 303 -10.29 2.34 -5.44
CA PRO A 303 -11.67 2.51 -5.85
C PRO A 303 -12.68 2.20 -4.73
N ASN A 304 -13.92 2.71 -4.88
CA ASN A 304 -15.03 2.26 -4.06
C ASN A 304 -15.67 0.97 -4.64
N SER A 305 -16.69 0.48 -3.93
CA SER A 305 -17.38 -0.77 -4.29
C SER A 305 -17.81 -0.85 -5.75
N GLY A 306 -18.25 0.23 -6.40
CA GLY A 306 -18.70 0.29 -7.80
C GLY A 306 -19.44 -0.97 -8.24
N ILE A 307 -20.48 -0.84 -9.01
CA ILE A 307 -21.19 -2.00 -9.56
C ILE A 307 -21.18 -1.89 -11.08
N SER A 308 -20.68 -2.94 -11.74
CA SER A 308 -20.69 -3.05 -13.21
C SER A 308 -20.98 -4.50 -13.59
N GLY A 309 -22.18 -4.77 -14.04
CA GLY A 309 -22.66 -6.14 -14.27
C GLY A 309 -22.64 -6.96 -12.98
N SER A 310 -21.91 -8.08 -12.97
CA SER A 310 -21.72 -8.95 -11.80
C SER A 310 -20.56 -8.55 -10.89
N TYR A 311 -19.79 -7.52 -11.27
CA TYR A 311 -18.59 -7.11 -10.52
C TYR A 311 -18.89 -6.01 -9.51
N SER A 312 -18.25 -6.13 -8.35
CA SER A 312 -18.16 -5.10 -7.31
C SER A 312 -16.86 -5.29 -6.56
N TYR A 313 -16.08 -4.25 -6.40
CA TYR A 313 -14.82 -4.32 -5.64
C TYR A 313 -15.01 -4.83 -4.19
N LYS A 314 -16.22 -4.69 -3.63
CA LYS A 314 -16.57 -5.18 -2.30
C LYS A 314 -16.85 -6.68 -2.25
N THR A 315 -17.60 -7.24 -3.20
CA THR A 315 -18.12 -8.61 -3.09
C THR A 315 -17.60 -9.58 -4.16
N ASN A 316 -17.36 -9.06 -5.36
CA ASN A 316 -16.81 -9.81 -6.50
C ASN A 316 -15.92 -8.89 -7.33
N PRO A 317 -14.66 -8.64 -6.88
CA PRO A 317 -13.76 -7.71 -7.54
C PRO A 317 -13.57 -8.03 -9.03
N PRO A 318 -13.61 -7.02 -9.92
CA PRO A 318 -13.29 -7.24 -11.32
C PRO A 318 -11.82 -7.60 -11.51
N PRO A 319 -11.45 -8.35 -12.55
CA PRO A 319 -10.05 -8.53 -12.92
C PRO A 319 -9.38 -7.18 -13.18
N ALA A 320 -8.22 -6.94 -12.58
CA ALA A 320 -7.44 -5.75 -12.88
C ALA A 320 -6.98 -5.75 -14.34
N ASP A 321 -7.23 -4.67 -15.07
CA ASP A 321 -6.89 -4.53 -16.48
C ASP A 321 -5.45 -4.02 -16.72
N GLY A 322 -4.76 -3.57 -15.66
CA GLY A 322 -3.40 -3.06 -15.73
C GLY A 322 -3.28 -1.58 -16.10
N ARG A 323 -4.40 -0.84 -16.22
CA ARG A 323 -4.33 0.62 -16.45
C ARG A 323 -3.73 1.37 -15.26
N LYS A 324 -3.92 0.84 -14.06
CA LYS A 324 -3.42 1.38 -12.78
C LYS A 324 -3.05 0.23 -11.84
N VAL A 325 -2.11 0.47 -10.93
CA VAL A 325 -2.02 -0.38 -9.74
C VAL A 325 -3.22 -0.08 -8.84
N ILE A 326 -3.95 -1.12 -8.43
CA ILE A 326 -5.12 -0.97 -7.57
C ILE A 326 -4.75 -1.46 -6.17
N ILE A 327 -4.68 -0.53 -5.21
CA ILE A 327 -4.60 -0.81 -3.78
C ILE A 327 -6.04 -0.75 -3.27
N LEU A 328 -6.62 -1.92 -3.03
CA LEU A 328 -8.04 -2.05 -2.71
C LEU A 328 -8.23 -1.95 -1.20
N ASP A 329 -8.63 -0.76 -0.74
CA ASP A 329 -8.78 -0.45 0.68
C ASP A 329 -10.23 -0.66 1.15
N THR A 330 -10.40 -1.38 2.25
CA THR A 330 -11.73 -1.57 2.85
C THR A 330 -12.35 -0.27 3.33
N ASP A 331 -11.56 0.76 3.65
CA ASP A 331 -12.02 2.12 3.96
C ASP A 331 -12.99 2.64 2.88
N HIS A 332 -12.57 2.58 1.62
CA HIS A 332 -13.37 3.04 0.48
C HIS A 332 -14.49 2.08 0.08
N LEU A 333 -14.56 0.90 0.69
CA LEU A 333 -15.56 -0.13 0.43
C LEU A 333 -16.63 -0.23 1.54
N GLY A 334 -16.50 0.56 2.59
CA GLY A 334 -17.46 0.61 3.69
C GLY A 334 -16.84 0.61 5.08
N GLY A 335 -15.57 1.01 5.21
CA GLY A 335 -14.87 1.22 6.49
C GLY A 335 -14.30 -0.07 7.08
N ILE A 336 -14.51 -0.27 8.37
CA ILE A 336 -14.04 -1.45 9.11
C ILE A 336 -14.87 -2.67 8.73
N TRP A 337 -14.40 -3.43 7.79
CA TRP A 337 -14.94 -4.72 7.36
C TRP A 337 -13.87 -5.46 6.57
N GLY A 338 -14.07 -6.74 6.35
CA GLY A 338 -13.16 -7.54 5.54
C GLY A 338 -13.40 -9.02 5.82
N THR A 339 -13.15 -9.84 4.83
CA THR A 339 -13.26 -11.30 4.97
C THR A 339 -12.09 -11.99 4.28
N PRO A 340 -11.69 -13.18 4.73
CA PRO A 340 -10.72 -14.01 4.02
C PRO A 340 -11.08 -14.24 2.56
N GLU A 341 -12.36 -14.44 2.28
CA GLU A 341 -12.87 -14.61 0.92
C GLU A 341 -12.58 -13.40 0.04
N TRP A 342 -12.84 -12.18 0.53
CA TRP A 342 -12.55 -10.95 -0.20
C TRP A 342 -11.05 -10.78 -0.51
N VAL A 343 -10.18 -11.14 0.43
CA VAL A 343 -8.72 -11.09 0.24
C VAL A 343 -8.31 -12.00 -0.93
N TRP A 344 -8.75 -13.25 -0.93
CA TRP A 344 -8.36 -14.21 -1.96
C TRP A 344 -9.01 -13.95 -3.32
N LYS A 345 -10.26 -13.46 -3.35
CA LYS A 345 -10.87 -12.95 -4.57
C LYS A 345 -10.04 -11.80 -5.14
N SER A 346 -9.65 -10.83 -4.31
CA SER A 346 -8.83 -9.69 -4.73
C SER A 346 -7.47 -10.14 -5.26
N PHE A 347 -6.78 -11.03 -4.54
CA PHE A 347 -5.50 -11.59 -4.98
C PHE A 347 -5.58 -12.24 -6.36
N THR A 348 -6.56 -13.12 -6.58
CA THR A 348 -6.72 -13.83 -7.86
C THR A 348 -7.20 -12.94 -9.01
N ARG A 349 -7.64 -11.72 -8.69
CA ARG A 349 -7.98 -10.65 -9.64
C ARG A 349 -6.83 -9.68 -9.94
N GLY A 350 -5.65 -9.89 -9.35
CA GLY A 350 -4.48 -9.02 -9.54
C GLY A 350 -4.59 -7.68 -8.83
N LEU A 351 -5.29 -7.64 -7.69
CA LEU A 351 -5.46 -6.47 -6.83
C LEU A 351 -4.60 -6.60 -5.58
N ASN A 352 -4.33 -5.47 -4.93
CA ASN A 352 -3.54 -5.36 -3.71
C ASN A 352 -4.46 -4.96 -2.53
N PRO A 353 -5.12 -5.90 -1.83
CA PRO A 353 -6.07 -5.60 -0.77
C PRO A 353 -5.36 -5.13 0.51
N ILE A 354 -5.92 -4.09 1.14
CA ILE A 354 -5.52 -3.59 2.46
C ILE A 354 -6.74 -3.40 3.35
N PHE A 355 -6.53 -3.46 4.66
CA PHE A 355 -7.58 -3.45 5.65
C PHE A 355 -7.52 -2.21 6.54
N MET A 356 -8.64 -1.45 6.59
CA MET A 356 -8.86 -0.41 7.59
C MET A 356 -9.10 -1.08 8.94
N ASP A 357 -8.06 -1.19 9.75
CA ASP A 357 -8.00 -1.98 10.95
C ASP A 357 -8.24 -1.11 12.20
N PRO A 358 -9.25 -1.39 13.02
CA PRO A 358 -9.42 -0.68 14.29
C PRO A 358 -8.24 -0.91 15.25
N TYR A 359 -7.41 -1.92 15.00
CA TYR A 359 -6.20 -2.29 15.72
C TYR A 359 -6.48 -2.58 17.21
N ASP A 360 -6.50 -1.57 18.04
CA ASP A 360 -6.73 -1.65 19.48
C ASP A 360 -8.11 -1.09 19.93
N ASN A 361 -8.97 -0.69 18.98
CA ASN A 361 -10.29 -0.09 19.22
C ASN A 361 -10.28 1.21 20.06
N GLN A 362 -9.14 1.91 20.21
CA GLN A 362 -9.09 3.09 21.07
C GLN A 362 -9.78 4.31 20.46
N ILE A 363 -9.79 4.43 19.15
CA ILE A 363 -10.37 5.59 18.45
C ILE A 363 -11.68 5.21 17.76
N ILE A 364 -11.61 4.32 16.79
CA ILE A 364 -12.78 3.80 16.08
C ILE A 364 -12.73 2.28 16.20
N GLY A 365 -13.87 1.67 16.54
CA GLY A 365 -13.96 0.24 16.73
C GLY A 365 -15.39 -0.21 16.83
N GLY A 366 -15.65 -1.23 17.62
CA GLY A 366 -16.99 -1.76 17.86
C GLY A 366 -16.99 -3.26 18.09
N ALA A 367 -16.43 -4.04 17.16
CA ALA A 367 -16.21 -5.47 17.39
C ALA A 367 -14.88 -5.67 18.15
N PRO A 368 -14.77 -6.72 18.96
CA PRO A 368 -13.50 -7.07 19.60
C PRO A 368 -12.37 -7.23 18.59
N PRO A 369 -11.11 -6.81 18.90
CA PRO A 369 -10.00 -6.86 17.97
C PRO A 369 -9.74 -8.22 17.33
N GLU A 370 -9.97 -9.31 18.06
CA GLU A 370 -9.84 -10.69 17.59
C GLU A 370 -10.82 -11.06 16.47
N SER A 371 -11.93 -10.33 16.33
CA SER A 371 -12.90 -10.52 15.23
C SER A 371 -12.29 -10.31 13.87
N TRP A 372 -11.18 -9.59 13.80
CA TRP A 372 -10.50 -9.23 12.56
C TRP A 372 -9.30 -10.12 12.23
N GLU A 373 -8.99 -11.08 13.12
CA GLU A 373 -7.80 -11.93 12.95
C GLU A 373 -7.84 -12.74 11.63
N ALA A 374 -9.00 -13.23 11.24
CA ALA A 374 -9.15 -14.01 10.01
C ALA A 374 -8.80 -13.23 8.73
N VAL A 375 -9.12 -11.92 8.66
CA VAL A 375 -8.74 -11.10 7.53
C VAL A 375 -7.26 -10.73 7.59
N ARG A 376 -6.72 -10.42 8.77
CA ARG A 376 -5.30 -10.10 8.98
C ARG A 376 -4.39 -11.23 8.53
N VAL A 377 -4.63 -12.45 9.00
CA VAL A 377 -3.83 -13.63 8.61
C VAL A 377 -3.98 -13.96 7.12
N SER A 378 -5.18 -13.75 6.53
CA SER A 378 -5.39 -14.00 5.11
C SER A 378 -4.62 -13.03 4.21
N LEU A 379 -4.48 -11.76 4.60
CA LEU A 379 -3.61 -10.79 3.91
C LEU A 379 -2.16 -11.27 3.93
N GLY A 380 -1.67 -11.73 5.08
CA GLY A 380 -0.32 -12.27 5.21
C GLY A 380 -0.09 -13.54 4.41
N HIS A 381 -1.05 -14.49 4.41
CA HIS A 381 -0.94 -15.71 3.60
C HIS A 381 -0.93 -15.42 2.10
N ALA A 382 -1.74 -14.44 1.65
CA ALA A 382 -1.72 -13.99 0.26
C ALA A 382 -0.36 -13.40 -0.11
N ARG A 383 0.26 -12.59 0.77
CA ARG A 383 1.63 -12.11 0.56
C ARG A 383 2.66 -13.23 0.50
N GLN A 384 2.63 -14.16 1.46
CA GLN A 384 3.56 -15.29 1.47
C GLN A 384 3.45 -16.14 0.19
N LEU A 385 2.24 -16.32 -0.34
CA LEU A 385 2.05 -17.00 -1.63
C LEU A 385 2.57 -16.14 -2.80
N ALA A 386 2.35 -14.82 -2.76
CA ALA A 386 2.88 -13.88 -3.76
C ALA A 386 4.41 -13.93 -3.86
N ASP A 387 5.10 -14.12 -2.74
CA ASP A 387 6.57 -14.23 -2.69
C ASP A 387 7.09 -15.58 -3.27
N ARG A 388 6.20 -16.58 -3.48
CA ARG A 388 6.53 -17.90 -4.04
C ARG A 388 6.32 -17.99 -5.55
N VAL A 389 5.71 -16.98 -6.17
CA VAL A 389 5.34 -17.00 -7.59
C VAL A 389 5.95 -15.82 -8.33
N ASN A 390 6.12 -15.94 -9.65
CA ASN A 390 6.49 -14.81 -10.49
C ASN A 390 5.25 -13.97 -10.85
N LEU A 391 4.80 -13.09 -9.96
CA LEU A 391 3.63 -12.23 -10.19
C LEU A 391 3.77 -11.37 -11.47
N ALA A 392 5.00 -11.04 -11.89
CA ALA A 392 5.22 -10.27 -13.11
C ALA A 392 4.70 -10.99 -14.36
N ALA A 393 4.70 -12.33 -14.34
CA ALA A 393 4.21 -13.18 -15.44
C ALA A 393 2.74 -13.62 -15.27
N MET A 394 2.15 -13.45 -14.08
CA MET A 394 0.81 -13.94 -13.78
C MET A 394 -0.28 -12.92 -14.16
N MET A 395 -1.38 -13.42 -14.73
CA MET A 395 -2.53 -12.63 -15.14
C MET A 395 -3.83 -13.24 -14.60
N PRO A 396 -4.86 -12.43 -14.28
CA PRO A 396 -6.19 -12.96 -14.00
C PRO A 396 -6.74 -13.75 -15.20
N GLN A 397 -7.15 -15.00 -14.95
CA GLN A 397 -7.57 -15.98 -15.96
C GLN A 397 -8.87 -16.67 -15.54
N GLU A 398 -9.96 -15.92 -15.41
CA GLU A 398 -11.25 -16.39 -14.89
C GLU A 398 -11.73 -17.71 -15.52
N LYS A 399 -11.55 -17.84 -16.84
CA LYS A 399 -12.05 -18.97 -17.63
C LYS A 399 -11.26 -20.26 -17.41
N LEU A 400 -10.09 -20.21 -16.78
CA LEU A 400 -9.28 -21.39 -16.52
C LEU A 400 -9.78 -22.22 -15.35
N ALA A 401 -10.58 -21.64 -14.44
CA ALA A 401 -11.12 -22.37 -13.30
C ALA A 401 -12.63 -22.26 -13.22
N SER A 402 -13.31 -23.34 -12.85
CA SER A 402 -14.78 -23.37 -12.68
C SER A 402 -15.27 -22.39 -11.61
N THR A 403 -14.40 -22.01 -10.67
CA THR A 403 -14.69 -21.01 -9.63
C THR A 403 -14.66 -19.56 -10.14
N GLY A 404 -14.06 -19.32 -11.31
CA GLY A 404 -13.86 -17.98 -11.86
C GLY A 404 -12.74 -17.16 -11.18
N TYR A 405 -12.05 -17.70 -10.17
CA TYR A 405 -10.99 -17.01 -9.42
C TYR A 405 -9.65 -17.70 -9.67
N CYS A 406 -8.97 -17.32 -10.73
CA CYS A 406 -7.68 -17.87 -11.14
C CYS A 406 -6.71 -16.76 -11.54
N LEU A 407 -5.52 -16.73 -10.91
CA LEU A 407 -4.36 -15.96 -11.31
C LEU A 407 -3.31 -16.93 -11.84
N ALA A 408 -2.85 -16.77 -13.07
CA ALA A 408 -1.98 -17.76 -13.67
C ALA A 408 -0.94 -17.19 -14.64
N GLU A 409 0.26 -17.78 -14.57
CA GLU A 409 1.23 -17.88 -15.67
C GLU A 409 1.00 -19.24 -16.35
N ARG A 410 0.31 -19.22 -17.51
CA ARG A 410 -0.10 -20.46 -18.20
C ARG A 410 1.09 -21.37 -18.45
N GLY A 411 0.92 -22.64 -18.15
CA GLY A 411 1.97 -23.65 -18.33
C GLY A 411 2.99 -23.71 -17.20
N THR A 412 2.99 -22.75 -16.26
CA THR A 412 4.02 -22.65 -15.21
C THR A 412 3.42 -22.67 -13.81
N SER A 413 2.45 -21.77 -13.53
CA SER A 413 1.94 -21.55 -12.18
C SER A 413 0.48 -21.05 -12.18
N TYR A 414 -0.35 -21.60 -11.29
CA TYR A 414 -1.77 -21.28 -11.18
C TYR A 414 -2.15 -21.16 -9.72
N VAL A 415 -2.77 -20.07 -9.34
CA VAL A 415 -3.39 -19.87 -8.03
C VAL A 415 -4.89 -19.74 -8.23
N ILE A 416 -5.63 -20.70 -7.71
CA ILE A 416 -7.08 -20.78 -7.84
C ILE A 416 -7.72 -20.69 -6.45
N PHE A 417 -8.66 -19.76 -6.28
CA PHE A 417 -9.44 -19.67 -5.07
C PHE A 417 -10.80 -20.35 -5.23
N SER A 418 -11.15 -21.22 -4.29
CA SER A 418 -12.45 -21.86 -4.15
C SER A 418 -13.14 -21.37 -2.88
N PRO A 419 -14.15 -20.46 -3.00
CA PRO A 419 -14.86 -19.92 -1.82
C PRO A 419 -15.56 -20.97 -0.97
N ALA A 420 -16.09 -22.03 -1.60
CA ALA A 420 -16.81 -23.11 -0.93
C ALA A 420 -15.93 -24.33 -0.62
N GLY A 421 -14.68 -24.36 -1.12
CA GLY A 421 -13.90 -25.59 -1.16
C GLY A 421 -14.51 -26.63 -2.09
N GLY A 422 -14.42 -27.91 -1.74
CA GLY A 422 -15.04 -29.00 -2.48
C GLY A 422 -14.41 -29.24 -3.87
N ASP A 423 -15.26 -29.63 -4.84
CA ASP A 423 -14.82 -29.98 -6.19
C ASP A 423 -14.67 -28.75 -7.08
N LEU A 424 -13.62 -28.71 -7.89
CA LEU A 424 -13.40 -27.67 -8.91
C LEU A 424 -12.67 -28.25 -10.12
N GLU A 425 -12.82 -27.59 -11.26
CA GLU A 425 -12.12 -27.93 -12.50
C GLU A 425 -11.17 -26.80 -12.89
N VAL A 426 -9.99 -27.18 -13.41
CA VAL A 426 -9.00 -26.25 -13.96
C VAL A 426 -8.59 -26.69 -15.35
N ASP A 427 -8.62 -25.75 -16.29
CA ASP A 427 -8.17 -25.99 -17.67
C ASP A 427 -6.64 -25.87 -17.75
N LEU A 428 -5.95 -27.01 -17.80
CA LEU A 428 -4.51 -27.15 -17.96
C LEU A 428 -4.12 -27.52 -19.41
N SER A 429 -5.00 -27.37 -20.40
CA SER A 429 -4.75 -27.74 -21.80
C SER A 429 -3.53 -27.01 -22.41
N GLY A 430 -3.22 -25.81 -21.93
CA GLY A 430 -2.00 -25.06 -22.32
C GLY A 430 -0.74 -25.40 -21.53
N THR A 431 -0.74 -26.48 -20.74
CA THR A 431 0.40 -26.91 -19.91
C THR A 431 0.92 -28.24 -20.47
N ASP A 432 2.18 -28.29 -20.83
CA ASP A 432 2.85 -29.47 -21.42
C ASP A 432 3.62 -30.32 -20.40
N THR A 433 3.66 -29.90 -19.15
CA THR A 433 4.44 -30.48 -18.07
C THR A 433 3.58 -30.91 -16.90
N LYS A 434 4.16 -31.74 -16.02
CA LYS A 434 3.59 -32.12 -14.74
C LYS A 434 3.68 -30.95 -13.76
N LEU A 435 2.63 -30.73 -12.97
CA LEU A 435 2.56 -29.70 -11.94
C LEU A 435 2.44 -30.33 -10.56
N GLU A 436 3.18 -29.77 -9.62
CA GLU A 436 2.99 -30.02 -8.17
C GLU A 436 1.68 -29.38 -7.71
N VAL A 437 1.06 -29.97 -6.71
CA VAL A 437 -0.27 -29.59 -6.20
C VAL A 437 -0.19 -29.32 -4.71
N GLU A 438 -0.54 -28.11 -4.31
CA GLU A 438 -0.66 -27.72 -2.91
C GLU A 438 -2.02 -27.11 -2.65
N TRP A 439 -2.59 -27.42 -1.49
CA TRP A 439 -3.81 -26.81 -0.99
C TRP A 439 -3.51 -25.96 0.24
N LEU A 440 -4.07 -24.77 0.30
CA LEU A 440 -4.01 -23.90 1.47
C LEU A 440 -5.42 -23.72 2.03
N ALA A 441 -5.60 -24.06 3.30
CA ALA A 441 -6.86 -23.85 4.01
C ALA A 441 -7.05 -22.35 4.36
N VAL A 442 -8.26 -21.83 4.14
CA VAL A 442 -8.59 -20.41 4.40
C VAL A 442 -9.59 -20.35 5.57
N PRO A 443 -9.33 -19.54 6.61
CA PRO A 443 -8.18 -18.65 6.83
C PRO A 443 -6.95 -19.33 7.46
N GLY A 444 -7.03 -20.58 7.89
CA GLY A 444 -6.07 -21.24 8.76
C GLY A 444 -4.63 -21.33 8.25
N GLY A 445 -4.38 -21.13 6.93
CA GLY A 445 -3.04 -21.12 6.34
C GLY A 445 -2.35 -22.48 6.26
N GLN A 446 -2.98 -23.58 6.69
CA GLN A 446 -2.41 -24.91 6.60
C GLN A 446 -2.21 -25.32 5.14
N ILE A 447 -0.98 -25.69 4.78
CA ILE A 447 -0.64 -26.21 3.46
C ILE A 447 -0.70 -27.75 3.49
N THR A 448 -1.43 -28.33 2.54
CA THR A 448 -1.54 -29.77 2.33
C THR A 448 -1.10 -30.12 0.91
N PRO A 449 0.03 -30.80 0.73
CA PRO A 449 0.45 -31.26 -0.60
C PRO A 449 -0.46 -32.41 -1.09
N ALA A 450 -0.61 -32.49 -2.41
CA ALA A 450 -1.33 -33.58 -3.06
C ALA A 450 -0.51 -34.17 -4.21
N SER A 451 -0.99 -35.26 -4.81
CA SER A 451 -0.29 -35.91 -5.91
C SER A 451 -0.16 -34.95 -7.11
N PRO A 452 1.02 -34.84 -7.71
CA PRO A 452 1.22 -34.02 -8.91
C PRO A 452 0.34 -34.46 -10.06
N VAL A 453 -0.11 -33.51 -10.90
CA VAL A 453 -1.00 -33.74 -12.04
C VAL A 453 -0.32 -33.48 -13.37
N ALA A 454 -0.73 -34.21 -14.41
CA ALA A 454 -0.31 -33.94 -15.76
C ALA A 454 -1.08 -32.74 -16.33
N GLY A 455 -0.39 -31.90 -17.14
CA GLY A 455 -1.05 -30.91 -17.99
C GLY A 455 -1.68 -31.54 -19.25
N GLY A 456 -2.03 -30.70 -20.20
CA GLY A 456 -2.55 -31.11 -21.52
C GLY A 456 -4.06 -31.28 -21.62
N MET A 457 -4.80 -31.19 -20.49
CA MET A 457 -6.25 -31.35 -20.43
C MET A 457 -6.88 -30.61 -19.25
N LYS A 458 -8.19 -30.57 -19.21
CA LYS A 458 -8.91 -30.19 -18.00
C LYS A 458 -8.70 -31.25 -16.90
N GLN A 459 -8.48 -30.77 -15.68
CA GLN A 459 -8.28 -31.58 -14.49
C GLN A 459 -9.32 -31.24 -13.43
N SER A 460 -9.84 -32.27 -12.77
CA SER A 460 -10.72 -32.12 -11.60
C SER A 460 -9.91 -32.22 -10.32
N PHE A 461 -10.20 -31.35 -9.38
CA PHE A 461 -9.56 -31.29 -8.07
C PHE A 461 -10.61 -31.30 -6.97
N ARG A 462 -10.25 -31.85 -5.80
CA ARG A 462 -11.08 -31.80 -4.61
C ARG A 462 -10.27 -31.33 -3.42
N ALA A 463 -10.75 -30.28 -2.75
CA ALA A 463 -10.10 -29.79 -1.54
C ALA A 463 -10.09 -30.88 -0.46
N PRO A 464 -8.93 -31.13 0.21
CA PRO A 464 -8.80 -32.21 1.19
C PRO A 464 -9.42 -31.87 2.56
N PHE A 465 -10.04 -30.70 2.69
CA PHE A 465 -10.69 -30.20 3.90
C PHE A 465 -11.98 -29.46 3.55
N GLN A 466 -12.76 -29.12 4.58
CA GLN A 466 -13.99 -28.33 4.43
C GLN A 466 -13.71 -26.84 4.42
N GLY A 467 -14.57 -26.05 3.76
CA GLY A 467 -14.50 -24.60 3.72
C GLY A 467 -13.62 -24.06 2.58
N ALA A 468 -13.41 -22.77 2.60
CA ALA A 468 -12.68 -22.06 1.56
C ALA A 468 -11.23 -22.56 1.41
N ALA A 469 -10.76 -22.63 0.18
CA ALA A 469 -9.47 -23.22 -0.17
C ALA A 469 -8.77 -22.46 -1.29
N VAL A 470 -7.44 -22.44 -1.26
CA VAL A 470 -6.60 -22.03 -2.40
C VAL A 470 -5.90 -23.27 -2.93
N LEU A 471 -6.05 -23.53 -4.22
CA LEU A 471 -5.29 -24.51 -4.97
C LEU A 471 -4.10 -23.81 -5.62
N PHE A 472 -2.91 -24.25 -5.33
CA PHE A 472 -1.67 -23.80 -5.94
C PHE A 472 -1.06 -24.91 -6.79
N LEU A 473 -0.96 -24.67 -8.09
CA LEU A 473 -0.32 -25.56 -9.06
C LEU A 473 0.94 -24.89 -9.57
N HIS A 474 2.08 -25.59 -9.57
CA HIS A 474 3.32 -25.01 -10.03
C HIS A 474 4.28 -26.09 -10.58
N LYS A 475 5.17 -25.69 -11.51
CA LYS A 475 6.25 -26.58 -11.93
C LYS A 475 7.17 -26.89 -10.77
N HIS A 476 7.71 -28.10 -10.75
CA HIS A 476 8.71 -28.48 -9.76
C HIS A 476 9.92 -27.51 -9.83
N SER A 477 10.19 -26.81 -8.74
CA SER A 477 11.37 -25.92 -8.66
C SER A 477 12.55 -26.71 -8.12
N ALA A 478 13.58 -26.85 -8.94
CA ALA A 478 14.84 -27.48 -8.51
C ALA A 478 15.58 -26.69 -7.38
N ALA A 479 15.10 -25.50 -7.03
CA ALA A 479 15.71 -24.65 -6.00
C ALA A 479 15.24 -24.98 -4.56
N ALA A 480 14.08 -25.64 -4.37
CA ALA A 480 13.53 -25.93 -3.04
C ALA A 480 14.27 -27.07 -2.30
N ALA A 481 15.13 -27.83 -2.98
CA ALA A 481 15.85 -28.98 -2.39
C ALA A 481 17.08 -28.58 -1.53
N LYS A 482 17.43 -27.30 -1.41
CA LYS A 482 18.62 -26.83 -0.68
C LYS A 482 18.38 -26.22 0.70
N SER A 483 17.12 -26.12 1.17
CA SER A 483 16.82 -25.55 2.49
C SER A 483 16.28 -26.53 3.52
N ALA A 484 16.36 -27.85 3.26
CA ALA A 484 15.98 -28.90 4.19
C ALA A 484 17.21 -29.76 4.56
N HIS A 485 18.24 -29.12 5.13
CA HIS A 485 19.30 -29.77 5.89
C HIS A 485 19.85 -28.82 6.95
#